data_3fbe6046adaf47acaf57779dbf49e999
#
_entry.id   3fbe6046adaf47acaf57779dbf49e999
#
_cell.length_a   1.000
_cell.length_b   1.000
_cell.length_c   1.000
_cell.angle_alpha   90.00
_cell.angle_beta   90.00
_cell.angle_gamma   90.00
#
_symmetry.space_group_name_H-M   'P 1'
#
loop_
_entity.id
_entity.type
_entity.pdbx_description
1 polymer ?
#
loop_
_entity_poly.entity_id
_entity_poly.type
_entity_poly.pdbx_seq_one_letter_code
_entity_poly.pdbx_strand_id
1 'polypeptide(L)'
;MMVEIEHTPNPDTLKFLPGKKVSEVGPIEFLKNDKSIKVSLANKILSLEGTVMVFFGEDFITVKKEKDLNWEDMKHGIISEINDYYSKGNEVVVGKDLRLVKILSESVSDSKPVESNAVVNKINEILDSKIRPAVARDGGDITFKSFKDGIVTVELKGSCSGCPSSIMTLKQGVQNLLCHYIPEVKSVEAT
;
A
#
# COMPACT_ATOMS: atom_id res chain seq x y z
N MET A 1 0.69 -9.49 23.10
CA MET A 1 0.57 -9.92 21.69
C MET A 1 1.95 -9.83 21.08
N MET A 2 2.38 -10.79 20.27
CA MET A 2 3.68 -10.73 19.63
C MET A 2 3.48 -10.19 18.21
N VAL A 3 4.08 -9.02 17.91
CA VAL A 3 4.12 -8.45 16.56
C VAL A 3 5.38 -8.98 15.89
N GLU A 4 5.23 -9.69 14.79
CA GLU A 4 6.34 -10.16 13.98
C GLU A 4 6.81 -9.07 13.03
N ILE A 5 8.10 -9.10 12.65
CA ILE A 5 8.69 -8.13 11.73
C ILE A 5 9.24 -8.87 10.52
N GLU A 6 8.90 -8.39 9.33
CA GLU A 6 9.46 -8.84 8.07
C GLU A 6 10.20 -7.70 7.36
N HIS A 7 11.37 -8.02 6.81
CA HIS A 7 12.09 -7.09 5.94
C HIS A 7 11.40 -7.00 4.59
N THR A 8 11.41 -5.82 4.02
CA THR A 8 10.90 -5.57 2.67
C THR A 8 12.07 -5.33 1.70
N PRO A 9 11.86 -5.40 0.38
CA PRO A 9 12.90 -5.05 -0.59
C PRO A 9 13.38 -3.59 -0.50
N ASN A 10 12.60 -2.72 0.13
CA ASN A 10 12.95 -1.33 0.37
C ASN A 10 13.58 -1.20 1.77
N PRO A 11 14.88 -0.85 1.91
CA PRO A 11 15.56 -0.77 3.21
C PRO A 11 15.00 0.33 4.13
N ASP A 12 14.29 1.31 3.58
CA ASP A 12 13.65 2.36 4.35
C ASP A 12 12.26 1.96 4.87
N THR A 13 11.80 0.71 4.61
CA THR A 13 10.51 0.20 5.09
C THR A 13 10.66 -1.11 5.85
N LEU A 14 9.83 -1.28 6.89
CA LEU A 14 9.63 -2.55 7.59
C LEU A 14 8.13 -2.89 7.61
N LYS A 15 7.86 -4.19 7.53
CA LYS A 15 6.53 -4.76 7.61
C LYS A 15 6.32 -5.39 8.99
N PHE A 16 5.23 -5.02 9.63
CA PHE A 16 4.82 -5.48 10.96
C PHE A 16 3.56 -6.31 10.83
N LEU A 17 3.56 -7.49 11.41
CA LEU A 17 2.47 -8.47 11.40
C LEU A 17 1.88 -8.60 12.81
N PRO A 18 0.76 -7.94 13.10
CA PRO A 18 0.14 -8.02 14.41
C PRO A 18 -0.58 -9.36 14.68
N GLY A 19 -0.68 -10.24 13.67
CA GLY A 19 -1.45 -11.48 13.76
C GLY A 19 -2.97 -11.23 13.86
N LYS A 20 -3.42 -10.05 13.48
CA LYS A 20 -4.82 -9.62 13.46
C LYS A 20 -5.13 -8.84 12.19
N LYS A 21 -6.41 -8.72 11.88
CA LYS A 21 -6.87 -7.92 10.76
C LYS A 21 -6.58 -6.45 10.98
N VAL A 22 -5.97 -5.80 9.99
CA VAL A 22 -5.60 -4.39 10.06
C VAL A 22 -6.60 -3.52 9.29
N SER A 23 -6.94 -3.88 8.05
CA SER A 23 -7.93 -3.15 7.25
C SER A 23 -9.00 -4.08 6.67
N GLU A 24 -10.27 -3.67 6.81
CA GLU A 24 -11.42 -4.35 6.16
C GLU A 24 -11.86 -3.68 4.86
N VAL A 25 -11.31 -2.52 4.56
CA VAL A 25 -11.72 -1.70 3.39
C VAL A 25 -10.69 -1.72 2.27
N GLY A 26 -9.65 -2.55 2.43
CA GLY A 26 -8.53 -2.67 1.52
C GLY A 26 -7.31 -1.83 1.95
N PRO A 27 -6.26 -1.80 1.13
CA PRO A 27 -5.01 -1.11 1.44
C PRO A 27 -5.18 0.41 1.53
N ILE A 28 -4.58 1.03 2.55
CA ILE A 28 -4.61 2.50 2.75
C ILE A 28 -3.23 2.99 3.15
N GLU A 29 -2.79 4.09 2.54
CA GLU A 29 -1.54 4.77 2.85
C GLU A 29 -1.80 6.12 3.53
N PHE A 30 -0.99 6.46 4.53
CA PHE A 30 -1.02 7.69 5.28
C PHE A 30 0.37 8.32 5.30
N LEU A 31 0.46 9.58 4.91
CA LEU A 31 1.69 10.35 4.93
C LEU A 31 1.73 11.30 6.14
N LYS A 32 2.92 11.56 6.68
CA LYS A 32 3.12 12.43 7.87
C LYS A 32 2.51 13.82 7.73
N ASN A 33 2.44 14.33 6.51
CA ASN A 33 1.92 15.68 6.24
C ASN A 33 0.40 15.72 6.01
N ASP A 34 -0.28 14.59 6.02
CA ASP A 34 -1.72 14.53 5.85
C ASP A 34 -2.43 14.87 7.17
N LYS A 35 -3.00 16.09 7.25
CA LYS A 35 -3.75 16.57 8.42
C LYS A 35 -5.16 15.96 8.54
N SER A 36 -5.61 15.22 7.54
CA SER A 36 -6.95 14.63 7.50
C SER A 36 -7.04 13.23 8.12
N ILE A 37 -5.93 12.68 8.61
CA ILE A 37 -5.86 11.32 9.14
C ILE A 37 -6.77 11.19 10.37
N LYS A 38 -7.83 10.39 10.23
CA LYS A 38 -8.77 10.08 11.34
C LYS A 38 -8.48 8.73 12.03
N VAL A 39 -7.54 7.96 11.50
CA VAL A 39 -7.16 6.65 12.05
C VAL A 39 -6.16 6.84 13.18
N SER A 40 -6.58 6.51 14.41
CA SER A 40 -5.78 6.82 15.61
C SER A 40 -4.42 6.13 15.63
N LEU A 41 -4.34 4.85 15.20
CA LEU A 41 -3.06 4.14 15.15
C LEU A 41 -2.11 4.72 14.09
N ALA A 42 -2.64 5.13 12.93
CA ALA A 42 -1.81 5.81 11.92
C ALA A 42 -1.20 7.10 12.46
N ASN A 43 -2.01 7.94 13.13
CA ASN A 43 -1.52 9.16 13.76
C ASN A 43 -0.45 8.91 14.81
N LYS A 44 -0.63 7.89 15.65
CA LYS A 44 0.33 7.55 16.70
C LYS A 44 1.67 7.10 16.12
N ILE A 45 1.65 6.20 15.12
CA ILE A 45 2.88 5.74 14.46
C ILE A 45 3.54 6.90 13.70
N LEU A 46 2.78 7.74 13.01
CA LEU A 46 3.32 8.91 12.28
C LEU A 46 3.86 10.00 13.21
N SER A 47 3.42 10.05 14.48
CA SER A 47 3.98 10.96 15.48
C SER A 47 5.33 10.54 16.04
N LEU A 48 5.71 9.27 15.83
CA LEU A 48 7.06 8.82 16.19
C LEU A 48 8.10 9.52 15.32
N GLU A 49 9.22 9.90 15.96
CA GLU A 49 10.32 10.57 15.27
C GLU A 49 10.84 9.70 14.11
N GLY A 50 11.09 10.34 12.99
CA GLY A 50 11.63 9.67 11.81
C GLY A 50 10.64 8.84 11.00
N THR A 51 9.39 8.68 11.42
CA THR A 51 8.36 8.04 10.60
C THR A 51 7.83 9.01 9.55
N VAL A 52 7.76 8.60 8.29
CA VAL A 52 7.29 9.44 7.18
C VAL A 52 6.01 8.92 6.51
N MET A 53 5.78 7.61 6.59
CA MET A 53 4.61 6.97 5.99
C MET A 53 4.20 5.73 6.77
N VAL A 54 2.90 5.48 6.85
CA VAL A 54 2.29 4.25 7.35
C VAL A 54 1.33 3.72 6.31
N PHE A 55 1.47 2.45 5.98
CA PHE A 55 0.59 1.75 5.06
C PHE A 55 -0.08 0.57 5.77
N PHE A 56 -1.40 0.48 5.69
CA PHE A 56 -2.20 -0.60 6.22
C PHE A 56 -2.63 -1.53 5.09
N GLY A 57 -2.14 -2.76 5.11
CA GLY A 57 -2.66 -3.86 4.32
C GLY A 57 -3.86 -4.53 4.98
N GLU A 58 -4.24 -5.70 4.54
CA GLU A 58 -5.35 -6.46 5.14
C GLU A 58 -4.99 -6.96 6.56
N ASP A 59 -3.80 -7.51 6.73
CA ASP A 59 -3.29 -8.16 7.95
C ASP A 59 -1.89 -7.72 8.36
N PHE A 60 -1.37 -6.65 7.75
CA PHE A 60 -0.04 -6.12 8.03
C PHE A 60 -0.01 -4.58 8.01
N ILE A 61 1.04 -4.05 8.63
CA ILE A 61 1.35 -2.62 8.68
C ILE A 61 2.76 -2.43 8.12
N THR A 62 2.92 -1.61 7.08
CA THR A 62 4.24 -1.20 6.61
C THR A 62 4.51 0.23 7.08
N VAL A 63 5.69 0.44 7.65
CA VAL A 63 6.14 1.76 8.08
C VAL A 63 7.37 2.14 7.27
N LYS A 64 7.43 3.38 6.81
CA LYS A 64 8.59 3.97 6.15
C LYS A 64 9.24 5.00 7.06
N LYS A 65 10.55 4.90 7.20
CA LYS A 65 11.37 5.85 7.95
C LYS A 65 12.10 6.86 7.05
N GLU A 66 12.62 7.92 7.64
CA GLU A 66 13.63 8.78 7.02
C GLU A 66 14.91 7.97 6.74
N LYS A 67 15.60 8.32 5.64
CA LYS A 67 16.74 7.51 5.13
C LYS A 67 17.88 7.36 6.14
N ASP A 68 18.16 8.41 6.90
CA ASP A 68 19.36 8.50 7.75
C ASP A 68 19.17 7.88 9.15
N LEU A 69 17.99 7.33 9.43
CA LEU A 69 17.68 6.73 10.73
C LEU A 69 17.88 5.21 10.73
N ASN A 70 18.02 4.65 11.93
CA ASN A 70 18.18 3.21 12.12
C ASN A 70 16.88 2.56 12.62
N TRP A 71 16.55 1.39 12.07
CA TRP A 71 15.37 0.62 12.49
C TRP A 71 15.45 0.13 13.94
N GLU A 72 16.68 -0.14 14.44
CA GLU A 72 16.86 -0.59 15.83
C GLU A 72 16.29 0.42 16.85
N ASP A 73 16.40 1.71 16.56
CA ASP A 73 15.91 2.77 17.45
C ASP A 73 14.38 2.98 17.35
N MET A 74 13.79 2.63 16.20
CA MET A 74 12.39 2.93 15.90
C MET A 74 11.44 1.76 16.12
N LYS A 75 11.87 0.55 15.82
CA LYS A 75 10.99 -0.65 15.76
C LYS A 75 10.24 -0.90 17.08
N HIS A 76 10.89 -0.68 18.22
CA HIS A 76 10.29 -0.92 19.54
C HIS A 76 9.13 0.05 19.82
N GLY A 77 9.26 1.31 19.43
CA GLY A 77 8.20 2.31 19.57
C GLY A 77 6.98 1.94 18.71
N ILE A 78 7.22 1.51 17.48
CA ILE A 78 6.15 1.08 16.56
C ILE A 78 5.42 -0.16 17.10
N ILE A 79 6.17 -1.17 17.56
CA ILE A 79 5.59 -2.39 18.17
C ILE A 79 4.76 -2.03 19.40
N SER A 80 5.24 -1.10 20.23
CA SER A 80 4.52 -0.65 21.43
C SER A 80 3.17 -0.04 21.06
N GLU A 81 3.13 0.87 20.07
CA GLU A 81 1.87 1.49 19.64
C GLU A 81 0.88 0.47 19.04
N ILE A 82 1.38 -0.52 18.29
CA ILE A 82 0.54 -1.59 17.74
C ILE A 82 -0.02 -2.46 18.87
N ASN A 83 0.81 -2.88 19.81
CA ASN A 83 0.38 -3.68 20.97
C ASN A 83 -0.62 -2.93 21.84
N ASP A 84 -0.36 -1.66 22.15
CA ASP A 84 -1.25 -0.82 22.93
C ASP A 84 -2.62 -0.61 22.26
N TYR A 85 -2.62 -0.53 20.94
CA TYR A 85 -3.86 -0.41 20.17
C TYR A 85 -4.75 -1.64 20.35
N TYR A 86 -4.20 -2.83 20.13
CA TYR A 86 -4.97 -4.07 20.22
C TYR A 86 -5.24 -4.52 21.66
N SER A 87 -4.41 -4.15 22.63
CA SER A 87 -4.63 -4.45 24.05
C SER A 87 -5.87 -3.75 24.63
N LYS A 88 -6.30 -2.64 24.01
CA LYS A 88 -7.52 -1.90 24.35
C LYS A 88 -8.82 -2.55 23.82
N GLY A 89 -8.73 -3.75 23.28
CA GLY A 89 -9.87 -4.50 22.76
C GLY A 89 -10.28 -4.14 21.33
N ASN A 90 -9.46 -3.36 20.60
CA ASN A 90 -9.72 -3.11 19.20
C ASN A 90 -9.47 -4.38 18.37
N GLU A 91 -10.39 -4.73 17.50
CA GLU A 91 -10.29 -5.93 16.65
C GLU A 91 -9.67 -5.62 15.29
N VAL A 92 -9.89 -4.41 14.78
CA VAL A 92 -9.43 -3.95 13.47
C VAL A 92 -9.01 -2.48 13.55
N VAL A 93 -8.06 -2.07 12.72
CA VAL A 93 -7.59 -0.67 12.69
C VAL A 93 -8.47 0.19 11.80
N VAL A 94 -8.82 -0.32 10.61
CA VAL A 94 -9.69 0.36 9.65
C VAL A 94 -10.91 -0.51 9.37
N GLY A 95 -11.99 -0.24 10.09
CA GLY A 95 -13.27 -0.93 9.92
C GLY A 95 -14.10 -0.34 8.77
N LYS A 96 -15.18 -1.04 8.44
CA LYS A 96 -16.12 -0.66 7.35
C LYS A 96 -16.76 0.72 7.53
N ASP A 97 -16.86 1.20 8.75
CA ASP A 97 -17.44 2.51 9.06
C ASP A 97 -16.56 3.69 8.58
N LEU A 98 -15.28 3.43 8.32
CA LEU A 98 -14.34 4.40 7.75
C LEU A 98 -14.38 4.46 6.21
N ARG A 99 -15.29 3.74 5.54
CA ARG A 99 -15.51 3.87 4.09
C ARG A 99 -15.79 5.30 3.63
N LEU A 100 -16.39 6.12 4.50
CA LEU A 100 -16.63 7.53 4.22
C LEU A 100 -15.34 8.33 3.99
N VAL A 101 -14.22 7.90 4.58
CA VAL A 101 -12.91 8.54 4.38
C VAL A 101 -12.33 8.21 3.01
N LYS A 102 -12.57 7.00 2.51
CA LYS A 102 -12.14 6.57 1.17
C LYS A 102 -12.91 7.26 0.04
N ILE A 103 -14.21 7.47 0.24
CA ILE A 103 -15.07 8.20 -0.73
C ILE A 103 -14.61 9.66 -0.88
N LEU A 104 -14.12 10.28 0.21
CA LEU A 104 -13.63 11.67 0.17
C LEU A 104 -12.23 11.80 -0.48
N SER A 105 -11.42 10.74 -0.49
CA SER A 105 -10.12 10.73 -1.18
C SER A 105 -10.22 10.31 -2.66
N GLU A 106 -11.26 9.58 -3.02
CA GLU A 106 -11.52 9.14 -4.42
C GLU A 106 -12.32 10.18 -5.23
N SER A 107 -12.92 11.19 -4.58
CA SER A 107 -13.70 12.24 -5.26
C SER A 107 -12.86 13.30 -5.99
N VAL A 108 -11.54 13.12 -6.09
CA VAL A 108 -10.64 14.05 -6.82
C VAL A 108 -10.10 13.43 -8.13
N SER A 109 -10.52 12.26 -8.50
CA SER A 109 -10.26 11.75 -9.85
C SER A 109 -11.53 11.87 -10.71
N ASP A 110 -11.63 13.00 -11.40
CA ASP A 110 -12.52 13.21 -12.55
C ASP A 110 -12.19 12.15 -13.62
N SER A 111 -12.80 10.99 -13.50
CA SER A 111 -12.82 10.00 -14.58
C SER A 111 -14.28 9.80 -14.98
N LYS A 112 -14.63 10.42 -16.12
CA LYS A 112 -15.80 10.06 -16.92
C LYS A 112 -15.94 8.54 -16.99
N PRO A 113 -17.15 7.97 -17.02
CA PRO A 113 -17.33 6.54 -17.25
C PRO A 113 -16.73 6.18 -18.62
N VAL A 114 -15.51 5.68 -18.59
CA VAL A 114 -14.93 5.00 -19.73
C VAL A 114 -15.71 3.70 -19.86
N GLU A 115 -16.30 3.50 -21.04
CA GLU A 115 -16.85 2.22 -21.46
C GLU A 115 -16.02 1.09 -20.88
N SER A 116 -16.68 0.13 -20.23
CA SER A 116 -16.03 -1.02 -19.59
C SER A 116 -15.32 -1.83 -20.68
N ASN A 117 -14.13 -1.38 -21.03
CA ASN A 117 -13.32 -2.03 -22.04
C ASN A 117 -12.94 -3.40 -21.48
N ALA A 118 -13.27 -4.47 -22.19
CA ALA A 118 -12.89 -5.83 -21.83
C ALA A 118 -11.37 -5.93 -21.46
N VAL A 119 -10.56 -5.09 -22.08
CA VAL A 119 -9.12 -4.94 -21.81
C VAL A 119 -8.87 -4.43 -20.38
N VAL A 120 -9.56 -3.39 -19.93
CA VAL A 120 -9.40 -2.83 -18.56
C VAL A 120 -9.81 -3.85 -17.51
N ASN A 121 -10.91 -4.56 -17.73
CA ASN A 121 -11.34 -5.63 -16.81
C ASN A 121 -10.29 -6.73 -16.70
N LYS A 122 -9.70 -7.14 -17.82
CA LYS A 122 -8.66 -8.16 -17.88
C LYS A 122 -7.34 -7.68 -17.22
N ILE A 123 -6.99 -6.39 -17.39
CA ILE A 123 -5.86 -5.78 -16.67
C ILE A 123 -6.08 -5.89 -15.17
N ASN A 124 -7.23 -5.45 -14.66
CA ASN A 124 -7.55 -5.52 -13.23
C ASN A 124 -7.54 -6.96 -12.71
N GLU A 125 -8.13 -7.92 -13.42
CA GLU A 125 -8.12 -9.32 -13.05
C GLU A 125 -6.69 -9.89 -12.90
N ILE A 126 -5.78 -9.54 -13.82
CA ILE A 126 -4.38 -9.98 -13.76
C ILE A 126 -3.64 -9.30 -12.61
N LEU A 127 -3.85 -8.00 -12.42
CA LEU A 127 -3.28 -7.27 -11.30
C LEU A 127 -3.71 -7.89 -9.98
N ASP A 128 -5.01 -8.12 -9.79
CA ASP A 128 -5.58 -8.64 -8.53
C ASP A 128 -5.18 -10.09 -8.25
N SER A 129 -5.19 -10.95 -9.29
CA SER A 129 -4.95 -12.38 -9.10
C SER A 129 -3.47 -12.77 -9.05
N LYS A 130 -2.60 -12.05 -9.75
CA LYS A 130 -1.19 -12.47 -9.93
C LYS A 130 -0.18 -11.50 -9.34
N ILE A 131 -0.45 -10.20 -9.34
CA ILE A 131 0.53 -9.17 -8.98
C ILE A 131 0.33 -8.69 -7.55
N ARG A 132 -0.88 -8.30 -7.16
CA ARG A 132 -1.17 -7.80 -5.81
C ARG A 132 -0.76 -8.74 -4.69
N PRO A 133 -0.96 -10.07 -4.78
CA PRO A 133 -0.50 -10.98 -3.72
C PRO A 133 1.03 -10.99 -3.54
N ALA A 134 1.79 -10.82 -4.62
CA ALA A 134 3.25 -10.72 -4.56
C ALA A 134 3.69 -9.38 -3.94
N VAL A 135 3.09 -8.29 -4.39
CA VAL A 135 3.34 -6.93 -3.88
C VAL A 135 2.98 -6.79 -2.40
N ALA A 136 1.88 -7.42 -1.95
CA ALA A 136 1.48 -7.45 -0.54
C ALA A 136 2.48 -8.21 0.34
N ARG A 137 3.11 -9.29 -0.17
CA ARG A 137 4.21 -9.96 0.54
C ARG A 137 5.38 -9.01 0.80
N ASP A 138 5.68 -8.15 -0.16
CA ASP A 138 6.73 -7.14 -0.05
C ASP A 138 6.28 -5.89 0.75
N GLY A 139 5.08 -5.90 1.31
CA GLY A 139 4.57 -4.82 2.18
C GLY A 139 4.01 -3.61 1.43
N GLY A 140 3.57 -3.79 0.20
CA GLY A 140 2.99 -2.73 -0.63
C GLY A 140 1.66 -3.11 -1.29
N ASP A 141 1.22 -2.27 -2.21
CA ASP A 141 0.08 -2.52 -3.10
C ASP A 141 0.31 -1.87 -4.46
N ILE A 142 -0.43 -2.36 -5.45
CA ILE A 142 -0.46 -1.84 -6.81
C ILE A 142 -1.91 -1.64 -7.24
N THR A 143 -2.23 -0.47 -7.77
CA THR A 143 -3.57 -0.14 -8.24
C THR A 143 -3.54 0.35 -9.68
N PHE A 144 -4.55 -0.06 -10.47
CA PHE A 144 -4.75 0.45 -11.82
C PHE A 144 -5.21 1.91 -11.78
N LYS A 145 -4.64 2.76 -12.63
CA LYS A 145 -5.05 4.16 -12.80
C LYS A 145 -5.69 4.42 -14.16
N SER A 146 -5.03 4.03 -15.25
CA SER A 146 -5.53 4.29 -16.58
C SER A 146 -4.94 3.32 -17.62
N PHE A 147 -5.66 3.18 -18.74
CA PHE A 147 -5.17 2.52 -19.94
C PHE A 147 -5.44 3.41 -21.15
N LYS A 148 -4.38 3.81 -21.83
CA LYS A 148 -4.47 4.69 -23.01
C LYS A 148 -3.37 4.36 -24.00
N ASP A 149 -3.71 4.23 -25.28
CA ASP A 149 -2.79 4.01 -26.41
C ASP A 149 -1.83 2.79 -26.24
N GLY A 150 -2.28 1.80 -25.46
CA GLY A 150 -1.50 0.62 -25.11
C GLY A 150 -0.61 0.80 -23.87
N ILE A 151 -0.69 1.94 -23.20
CA ILE A 151 0.06 2.24 -21.96
C ILE A 151 -0.86 2.04 -20.76
N VAL A 152 -0.45 1.16 -19.85
CA VAL A 152 -1.11 0.96 -18.55
C VAL A 152 -0.40 1.80 -17.50
N THR A 153 -1.12 2.69 -16.85
CA THR A 153 -0.60 3.45 -15.70
C THR A 153 -1.06 2.78 -14.41
N VAL A 154 -0.11 2.48 -13.53
CA VAL A 154 -0.36 1.91 -12.21
C VAL A 154 0.22 2.81 -11.12
N GLU A 155 -0.41 2.80 -9.96
CA GLU A 155 0.09 3.48 -8.76
C GLU A 155 0.64 2.44 -7.79
N LEU A 156 1.85 2.70 -7.28
CA LEU A 156 2.51 1.86 -6.29
C LEU A 156 2.41 2.51 -4.90
N LYS A 157 2.06 1.72 -3.88
CA LYS A 157 1.89 2.17 -2.49
C LYS A 157 2.71 1.30 -1.52
N GLY A 158 2.87 1.81 -0.30
CA GLY A 158 3.60 1.11 0.76
C GLY A 158 5.10 0.99 0.47
N SER A 159 5.69 -0.19 0.69
CA SER A 159 7.13 -0.42 0.48
C SER A 159 7.57 -0.22 -0.98
N CYS A 160 6.66 -0.43 -1.92
CA CYS A 160 6.95 -0.31 -3.36
C CYS A 160 7.07 1.14 -3.82
N SER A 161 6.58 2.11 -3.03
CA SER A 161 6.68 3.53 -3.34
C SER A 161 8.05 4.10 -2.99
N GLY A 162 8.68 4.83 -3.95
CA GLY A 162 9.88 5.63 -3.69
C GLY A 162 11.21 4.87 -3.58
N CYS A 163 11.27 3.58 -3.94
CA CYS A 163 12.53 2.85 -4.08
C CYS A 163 12.83 2.62 -5.57
N PRO A 164 13.82 3.30 -6.18
CA PRO A 164 14.08 3.22 -7.61
C PRO A 164 14.33 1.80 -8.13
N SER A 165 15.06 0.99 -7.37
CA SER A 165 15.37 -0.40 -7.74
C SER A 165 14.13 -1.30 -7.71
N SER A 166 13.30 -1.18 -6.68
CA SER A 166 12.06 -1.96 -6.55
C SER A 166 11.03 -1.54 -7.61
N ILE A 167 10.89 -0.24 -7.87
CA ILE A 167 9.99 0.29 -8.89
C ILE A 167 10.37 -0.25 -10.28
N MET A 168 11.65 -0.23 -10.64
CA MET A 168 12.11 -0.70 -11.94
C MET A 168 11.86 -2.20 -12.14
N THR A 169 12.22 -3.01 -11.15
CA THR A 169 12.04 -4.47 -11.22
C THR A 169 10.56 -4.85 -11.24
N LEU A 170 9.74 -4.21 -10.39
CA LEU A 170 8.31 -4.47 -10.34
C LEU A 170 7.63 -4.01 -11.63
N LYS A 171 7.93 -2.82 -12.12
CA LYS A 171 7.42 -2.29 -13.40
C LYS A 171 7.71 -3.25 -14.55
N GLN A 172 8.94 -3.74 -14.65
CA GLN A 172 9.33 -4.68 -15.71
C GLN A 172 8.58 -6.02 -15.59
N GLY A 173 8.43 -6.53 -14.37
CA GLY A 173 7.66 -7.76 -14.12
C GLY A 173 6.18 -7.62 -14.46
N VAL A 174 5.57 -6.52 -14.04
CA VAL A 174 4.16 -6.18 -14.37
C VAL A 174 3.98 -6.03 -15.88
N GLN A 175 4.88 -5.29 -16.54
CA GLN A 175 4.83 -5.10 -17.99
C GLN A 175 4.92 -6.43 -18.73
N ASN A 176 5.91 -7.26 -18.42
CA ASN A 176 6.08 -8.56 -19.06
C ASN A 176 4.82 -9.42 -18.90
N LEU A 177 4.23 -9.43 -17.71
CA LEU A 177 3.03 -10.22 -17.43
C LEU A 177 1.82 -9.68 -18.19
N LEU A 178 1.57 -8.38 -18.15
CA LEU A 178 0.43 -7.78 -18.85
C LEU A 178 0.55 -7.92 -20.37
N CYS A 179 1.71 -7.66 -20.96
CA CYS A 179 1.94 -7.83 -22.40
C CYS A 179 1.79 -9.30 -22.85
N HIS A 180 2.12 -10.26 -21.98
CA HIS A 180 1.94 -11.68 -22.29
C HIS A 180 0.48 -12.10 -22.38
N TYR A 181 -0.38 -11.59 -21.48
CA TYR A 181 -1.80 -11.96 -21.42
C TYR A 181 -2.71 -11.04 -22.21
N ILE A 182 -2.27 -9.82 -22.51
CA ILE A 182 -3.09 -8.77 -23.14
C ILE A 182 -2.28 -8.14 -24.27
N PRO A 183 -2.49 -8.56 -25.52
CA PRO A 183 -1.73 -8.06 -26.68
C PRO A 183 -1.86 -6.55 -26.91
N GLU A 184 -2.94 -5.94 -26.43
CA GLU A 184 -3.19 -4.51 -26.52
C GLU A 184 -2.28 -3.67 -25.61
N VAL A 185 -1.68 -4.29 -24.59
CA VAL A 185 -0.73 -3.62 -23.69
C VAL A 185 0.67 -3.62 -24.31
N LYS A 186 1.24 -2.44 -24.46
CA LYS A 186 2.59 -2.21 -25.01
C LYS A 186 3.60 -1.89 -23.92
N SER A 187 3.19 -1.13 -22.92
CA SER A 187 4.06 -0.72 -21.81
C SER A 187 3.28 -0.44 -20.54
N VAL A 188 4.01 -0.42 -19.41
CA VAL A 188 3.48 -0.06 -18.10
C VAL A 188 4.26 1.13 -17.56
N GLU A 189 3.56 2.10 -16.99
CA GLU A 189 4.11 3.23 -16.25
C GLU A 189 3.68 3.16 -14.79
N ALA A 190 4.60 3.46 -13.88
CA ALA A 190 4.35 3.49 -12.44
C ALA A 190 4.45 4.94 -11.93
N THR A 191 3.48 5.35 -11.11
CA THR A 191 3.41 6.65 -10.43
C THR A 191 3.41 6.50 -8.93
#